data_7f8abc92d06d7c8677ff9c9682dbe752
#
_entry.id   7f8abc92d06d7c8677ff9c9682dbe752
#
_cell.length_a   1.000
_cell.length_b   1.000
_cell.length_c   1.000
_cell.angle_alpha   90.00
_cell.angle_beta   90.00
_cell.angle_gamma   90.00
#
_symmetry.space_group_name_H-M   'P 1'
#
loop_
_entity.id
_entity.type
_entity.pdbx_description
1 polymer ?
#
loop_
_entity_poly.entity_id
_entity_poly.type
_entity_poly.pdbx_seq_one_letter_code
_entity_poly.pdbx_strand_id
1 'polypeptide(L)'
;DIKKKKIFILNTKTKKKKIFKVNKEIGFLSHIKESIFLLGLKSELRIVNLKNKKIVFSIKIEPKLINNRINDGKTDSVGRLWFGTMDNLERKKSSGSLYCLDNSLKLHKIDSKYYITNGPAFLNKHNFYHTDSRRRIIYKIKINSKFQIIKKSIFIKFSRKEGFPDGMTVDVNDNLWVCHYNGASISVYNLKGSKIHQIYLPVKNITN
;
A
#
# COMPACT_ATOMS: atom_id res chain seq x y z
N ASP A 1 -0.95 -8.64 -11.13
CA ASP A 1 -0.42 -9.91 -10.59
C ASP A 1 1.06 -9.76 -10.27
N ILE A 2 1.40 -9.82 -8.99
CA ILE A 2 2.76 -9.61 -8.47
C ILE A 2 3.73 -10.67 -9.04
N LYS A 3 3.41 -11.93 -8.84
CA LYS A 3 4.30 -13.06 -9.19
C LYS A 3 4.42 -13.28 -10.70
N LYS A 4 3.33 -13.12 -11.44
CA LYS A 4 3.34 -13.22 -12.90
C LYS A 4 3.86 -11.97 -13.60
N LYS A 5 4.14 -10.89 -12.86
CA LYS A 5 4.66 -9.61 -13.37
C LYS A 5 3.80 -9.05 -14.52
N LYS A 6 2.46 -9.07 -14.32
CA LYS A 6 1.49 -8.67 -15.34
C LYS A 6 0.53 -7.62 -14.80
N ILE A 7 0.22 -6.64 -15.65
CA ILE A 7 -0.84 -5.67 -15.47
C ILE A 7 -1.97 -6.06 -16.41
N PHE A 8 -3.19 -6.15 -15.89
CA PHE A 8 -4.39 -6.44 -16.66
C PHE A 8 -5.27 -5.20 -16.71
N ILE A 9 -5.69 -4.80 -17.91
CA ILE A 9 -6.64 -3.73 -18.13
C ILE A 9 -7.87 -4.33 -18.81
N LEU A 10 -9.02 -4.18 -18.18
CA LEU A 10 -10.31 -4.62 -18.71
C LEU A 10 -11.14 -3.40 -19.11
N ASN A 11 -11.56 -3.34 -20.38
CA ASN A 11 -12.59 -2.39 -20.79
C ASN A 11 -13.96 -2.96 -20.38
N THR A 12 -14.63 -2.29 -19.44
CA THR A 12 -15.90 -2.77 -18.86
C THR A 12 -17.07 -2.77 -19.86
N LYS A 13 -17.03 -1.88 -20.87
CA LYS A 13 -18.05 -1.82 -21.94
C LYS A 13 -17.84 -2.92 -22.99
N THR A 14 -16.64 -2.97 -23.57
CA THR A 14 -16.35 -3.92 -24.68
C THR A 14 -15.89 -5.30 -24.22
N LYS A 15 -15.67 -5.48 -22.90
CA LYS A 15 -15.11 -6.70 -22.30
C LYS A 15 -13.72 -7.09 -22.82
N LYS A 16 -13.11 -6.25 -23.66
CA LYS A 16 -11.75 -6.51 -24.18
C LYS A 16 -10.72 -6.35 -23.07
N LYS A 17 -9.81 -7.31 -22.99
CA LYS A 17 -8.72 -7.38 -22.00
C LYS A 17 -7.37 -7.10 -22.67
N LYS A 18 -6.58 -6.21 -22.07
CA LYS A 18 -5.18 -5.98 -22.46
C LYS A 18 -4.26 -6.45 -21.33
N ILE A 19 -3.12 -7.03 -21.69
CA ILE A 19 -2.12 -7.54 -20.76
C ILE A 19 -0.78 -6.87 -21.06
N PHE A 20 -0.18 -6.29 -20.02
CA PHE A 20 1.16 -5.71 -20.09
C PHE A 20 2.08 -6.51 -19.19
N LYS A 21 3.20 -6.99 -19.75
CA LYS A 21 4.26 -7.65 -19.00
C LYS A 21 5.28 -6.60 -18.52
N VAL A 22 5.75 -6.73 -17.31
CA VAL A 22 6.87 -5.96 -16.75
C VAL A 22 7.97 -6.94 -16.31
N ASN A 23 9.18 -6.45 -16.12
CA ASN A 23 10.34 -7.29 -15.82
C ASN A 23 10.55 -7.57 -14.32
N LYS A 24 9.79 -6.89 -13.44
CA LYS A 24 9.90 -7.01 -11.98
C LYS A 24 8.54 -7.25 -11.33
N GLU A 25 8.53 -7.74 -10.10
CA GLU A 25 7.33 -7.87 -9.28
C GLU A 25 6.69 -6.49 -9.06
N ILE A 26 5.35 -6.41 -9.10
CA ILE A 26 4.57 -5.18 -8.99
C ILE A 26 3.87 -5.20 -7.63
N GLY A 27 4.29 -4.38 -6.68
CA GLY A 27 3.62 -4.24 -5.38
C GLY A 27 2.28 -3.50 -5.50
N PHE A 28 2.31 -2.37 -6.21
CA PHE A 28 1.12 -1.57 -6.49
C PHE A 28 1.22 -0.86 -7.84
N LEU A 29 0.09 -0.33 -8.30
CA LEU A 29 0.04 0.59 -9.42
C LEU A 29 -0.95 1.73 -9.11
N SER A 30 -0.64 2.94 -9.57
CA SER A 30 -1.51 4.11 -9.49
C SER A 30 -1.66 4.73 -10.87
N HIS A 31 -2.89 5.02 -11.27
CA HIS A 31 -3.18 5.72 -12.53
C HIS A 31 -2.91 7.21 -12.36
N ILE A 32 -2.16 7.81 -13.28
CA ILE A 32 -1.88 9.26 -13.29
C ILE A 32 -2.82 9.95 -14.28
N LYS A 33 -2.71 9.61 -15.56
CA LYS A 33 -3.60 10.10 -16.62
C LYS A 33 -3.48 9.21 -17.87
N GLU A 34 -4.52 9.09 -18.66
CA GLU A 34 -4.54 8.35 -19.94
C GLU A 34 -3.89 6.95 -19.81
N SER A 35 -2.73 6.76 -20.46
CA SER A 35 -1.94 5.53 -20.41
C SER A 35 -0.73 5.63 -19.48
N ILE A 36 -0.62 6.68 -18.67
CA ILE A 36 0.50 6.92 -17.75
C ILE A 36 0.15 6.39 -16.38
N PHE A 37 1.01 5.50 -15.88
CA PHE A 37 0.88 4.86 -14.58
C PHE A 37 2.16 4.99 -13.77
N LEU A 38 2.02 5.10 -12.47
CA LEU A 38 3.10 4.94 -11.50
C LEU A 38 3.06 3.50 -11.00
N LEU A 39 4.19 2.82 -11.05
CA LEU A 39 4.36 1.43 -10.66
C LEU A 39 5.34 1.34 -9.49
N GLY A 40 4.96 0.62 -8.44
CA GLY A 40 5.88 0.13 -7.41
C GLY A 40 6.45 -1.22 -7.84
N LEU A 41 7.65 -1.22 -8.40
CA LEU A 41 8.32 -2.43 -8.91
C LEU A 41 9.40 -2.87 -7.92
N LYS A 42 9.38 -4.09 -7.44
CA LYS A 42 10.35 -4.64 -6.48
C LYS A 42 11.10 -3.57 -5.65
N SER A 43 12.19 -3.00 -6.15
CA SER A 43 13.04 -1.98 -5.50
C SER A 43 13.10 -0.67 -6.31
N GLU A 44 12.01 -0.30 -6.98
CA GLU A 44 11.99 0.85 -7.89
C GLU A 44 10.57 1.42 -8.01
N LEU A 45 10.45 2.75 -7.96
CA LEU A 45 9.28 3.44 -8.47
C LEU A 45 9.53 3.82 -9.92
N ARG A 46 8.52 3.64 -10.77
CA ARG A 46 8.61 3.96 -12.19
C ARG A 46 7.32 4.59 -12.69
N ILE A 47 7.42 5.75 -13.35
CA ILE A 47 6.31 6.30 -14.15
C ILE A 47 6.51 5.82 -15.59
N VAL A 48 5.49 5.19 -16.14
CA VAL A 48 5.54 4.58 -17.47
C VAL A 48 4.27 4.86 -18.26
N ASN A 49 4.44 5.16 -19.55
CA ASN A 49 3.33 5.15 -20.48
C ASN A 49 3.16 3.71 -21.02
N LEU A 50 2.07 3.04 -20.63
CA LEU A 50 1.81 1.65 -21.03
C LEU A 50 1.51 1.48 -22.52
N LYS A 51 1.08 2.53 -23.23
CA LYS A 51 0.79 2.46 -24.67
C LYS A 51 2.06 2.30 -25.51
N ASN A 52 3.08 3.11 -25.24
CA ASN A 52 4.36 3.11 -25.98
C ASN A 52 5.54 2.57 -25.19
N LYS A 53 5.32 2.12 -23.94
CA LYS A 53 6.32 1.58 -23.01
C LYS A 53 7.44 2.57 -22.61
N LYS A 54 7.27 3.87 -22.88
CA LYS A 54 8.24 4.90 -22.53
C LYS A 54 8.26 5.10 -21.01
N ILE A 55 9.45 5.04 -20.41
CA ILE A 55 9.70 5.38 -19.02
C ILE A 55 9.86 6.90 -18.94
N VAL A 56 9.04 7.55 -18.10
CA VAL A 56 9.05 9.01 -17.88
C VAL A 56 9.91 9.37 -16.67
N PHE A 57 9.87 8.51 -15.64
CA PHE A 57 10.60 8.71 -14.39
C PHE A 57 10.95 7.36 -13.78
N SER A 58 12.08 7.29 -13.09
CA SER A 58 12.49 6.10 -12.32
C SER A 58 13.37 6.49 -11.15
N ILE A 59 13.12 5.90 -9.98
CA ILE A 59 13.96 6.04 -8.79
C ILE A 59 14.10 4.69 -8.08
N LYS A 60 15.33 4.33 -7.71
CA LYS A 60 15.62 3.12 -6.90
C LYS A 60 15.25 3.36 -5.44
N ILE A 61 14.61 2.36 -4.84
CA ILE A 61 14.22 2.32 -3.43
C ILE A 61 15.08 1.28 -2.71
N GLU A 62 15.69 1.68 -1.60
CA GLU A 62 16.51 0.80 -0.74
C GLU A 62 17.56 -0.03 -1.51
N PRO A 63 18.44 0.58 -2.32
CA PRO A 63 19.36 -0.16 -3.20
C PRO A 63 20.33 -1.10 -2.45
N LYS A 64 20.57 -0.83 -1.16
CA LYS A 64 21.42 -1.68 -0.29
C LYS A 64 20.64 -2.85 0.32
N LEU A 65 19.30 -2.84 0.30
CA LEU A 65 18.44 -3.90 0.85
C LEU A 65 17.92 -4.79 -0.29
N ILE A 66 18.78 -5.56 -0.91
CA ILE A 66 18.52 -6.36 -2.13
C ILE A 66 17.36 -7.34 -2.01
N ASN A 67 17.04 -7.76 -0.78
CA ASN A 67 15.92 -8.65 -0.49
C ASN A 67 14.61 -7.91 -0.20
N ASN A 68 14.64 -6.59 -0.08
CA ASN A 68 13.42 -5.83 0.09
C ASN A 68 12.69 -5.64 -1.24
N ARG A 69 11.39 -5.53 -1.14
CA ARG A 69 10.50 -5.08 -2.22
C ARG A 69 9.50 -4.05 -1.73
N ILE A 70 9.04 -3.24 -2.65
CA ILE A 70 7.84 -2.42 -2.44
C ILE A 70 6.65 -3.38 -2.32
N ASN A 71 5.78 -3.15 -1.34
CA ASN A 71 4.58 -3.97 -1.13
C ASN A 71 3.32 -3.24 -1.57
N ASP A 72 2.82 -2.33 -0.76
CA ASP A 72 1.59 -1.59 -1.03
C ASP A 72 1.86 -0.09 -1.09
N GLY A 73 1.00 0.64 -1.80
CA GLY A 73 1.13 2.08 -1.94
C GLY A 73 -0.14 2.74 -2.45
N LYS A 74 -0.38 3.96 -1.99
CA LYS A 74 -1.57 4.75 -2.28
C LYS A 74 -1.23 6.24 -2.38
N THR A 75 -1.94 6.96 -3.25
CA THR A 75 -1.88 8.42 -3.29
C THR A 75 -2.85 9.03 -2.27
N ASP A 76 -2.43 10.11 -1.63
CA ASP A 76 -3.30 10.88 -0.75
C ASP A 76 -4.10 11.95 -1.54
N SER A 77 -4.97 12.68 -0.82
CA SER A 77 -5.85 13.70 -1.41
C SER A 77 -5.14 14.91 -2.01
N VAL A 78 -3.83 15.08 -1.74
CA VAL A 78 -3.01 16.16 -2.30
C VAL A 78 -2.01 15.66 -3.34
N GLY A 79 -2.14 14.41 -3.80
CA GLY A 79 -1.37 13.83 -4.90
C GLY A 79 -0.01 13.25 -4.51
N ARG A 80 0.37 13.18 -3.21
CA ARG A 80 1.60 12.54 -2.78
C ARG A 80 1.44 11.02 -2.79
N LEU A 81 2.45 10.30 -3.26
CA LEU A 81 2.47 8.85 -3.19
C LEU A 81 3.08 8.37 -1.88
N TRP A 82 2.37 7.53 -1.16
CA TRP A 82 2.84 6.84 0.03
C TRP A 82 2.96 5.36 -0.24
N PHE A 83 4.04 4.73 0.18
CA PHE A 83 4.25 3.30 -0.04
C PHE A 83 5.14 2.70 1.02
N GLY A 84 5.00 1.41 1.20
CA GLY A 84 5.80 0.65 2.14
C GLY A 84 6.65 -0.42 1.48
N THR A 85 7.73 -0.80 2.17
CA THR A 85 8.61 -1.89 1.76
C THR A 85 8.58 -3.04 2.75
N MET A 86 9.05 -4.23 2.34
CA MET A 86 9.14 -5.41 3.18
C MET A 86 10.27 -6.34 2.70
N ASP A 87 10.72 -7.26 3.57
CA ASP A 87 11.58 -8.37 3.16
C ASP A 87 10.79 -9.34 2.25
N ASN A 88 11.17 -9.46 0.98
CA ASN A 88 10.48 -10.29 -0.02
C ASN A 88 10.56 -11.79 0.29
N LEU A 89 11.51 -12.22 1.10
CA LEU A 89 11.65 -13.61 1.54
C LEU A 89 10.89 -13.89 2.85
N GLU A 90 10.27 -12.87 3.44
CA GLU A 90 9.47 -12.95 4.68
C GLU A 90 10.19 -13.66 5.85
N ARG A 91 11.52 -13.48 5.95
CA ARG A 91 12.42 -14.14 6.90
C ARG A 91 12.29 -13.69 8.35
N LYS A 92 11.19 -13.08 8.75
CA LYS A 92 11.00 -12.46 10.07
C LYS A 92 11.95 -11.30 10.36
N LYS A 93 12.40 -10.58 9.30
CA LYS A 93 13.21 -9.36 9.41
C LYS A 93 12.33 -8.12 9.31
N SER A 94 12.46 -7.22 10.27
CA SER A 94 11.77 -5.91 10.25
C SER A 94 12.56 -4.88 9.46
N SER A 95 12.88 -5.19 8.19
CA SER A 95 13.66 -4.33 7.29
C SER A 95 12.82 -3.35 6.48
N GLY A 96 11.49 -3.47 6.54
CA GLY A 96 10.56 -2.62 5.82
C GLY A 96 10.51 -1.20 6.37
N SER A 97 10.14 -0.27 5.50
CA SER A 97 10.03 1.16 5.79
C SER A 97 8.81 1.76 5.11
N LEU A 98 8.32 2.87 5.65
CA LEU A 98 7.29 3.70 5.06
C LEU A 98 7.93 4.92 4.40
N TYR A 99 7.53 5.22 3.18
CA TYR A 99 8.02 6.34 2.36
C TYR A 99 6.88 7.21 1.86
N CYS A 100 7.21 8.47 1.58
CA CYS A 100 6.39 9.40 0.81
C CYS A 100 7.21 9.97 -0.34
N LEU A 101 6.70 9.90 -1.57
CA LEU A 101 7.18 10.66 -2.72
C LEU A 101 6.27 11.86 -2.86
N ASP A 102 6.80 13.06 -2.68
CA ASP A 102 6.02 14.30 -2.76
C ASP A 102 5.82 14.78 -4.22
N ASN A 103 5.06 15.85 -4.39
CA ASN A 103 4.72 16.38 -5.72
C ASN A 103 5.91 16.97 -6.47
N SER A 104 7.04 17.24 -5.79
CA SER A 104 8.31 17.61 -6.41
C SER A 104 9.19 16.41 -6.77
N LEU A 105 8.66 15.19 -6.61
CA LEU A 105 9.35 13.92 -6.80
C LEU A 105 10.51 13.70 -5.82
N LYS A 106 10.49 14.37 -4.68
CA LYS A 106 11.42 14.14 -3.57
C LYS A 106 10.94 12.99 -2.71
N LEU A 107 11.84 12.05 -2.44
CA LEU A 107 11.57 10.88 -1.61
C LEU A 107 11.88 11.18 -0.14
N HIS A 108 10.89 10.95 0.73
CA HIS A 108 11.00 11.08 2.19
C HIS A 108 10.83 9.70 2.83
N LYS A 109 11.79 9.31 3.66
CA LYS A 109 11.63 8.15 4.54
C LYS A 109 10.93 8.60 5.81
N ILE A 110 9.73 8.07 6.06
CA ILE A 110 8.86 8.50 7.16
C ILE A 110 9.10 7.67 8.41
N ASP A 111 9.19 6.34 8.23
CA ASP A 111 9.31 5.39 9.34
C ASP A 111 9.99 4.11 8.88
N SER A 112 10.38 3.24 9.83
CA SER A 112 11.10 2.01 9.54
C SER A 112 10.81 0.91 10.57
N LYS A 113 11.48 -0.24 10.43
CA LYS A 113 11.37 -1.42 11.29
C LYS A 113 10.01 -2.12 11.20
N TYR A 114 9.42 -2.14 10.01
CA TYR A 114 8.23 -2.93 9.69
C TYR A 114 8.61 -4.31 9.16
N TYR A 115 7.78 -5.31 9.46
CA TYR A 115 7.91 -6.63 8.83
C TYR A 115 7.23 -6.66 7.47
N ILE A 116 5.93 -6.36 7.43
CA ILE A 116 5.11 -6.35 6.21
C ILE A 116 4.24 -5.09 6.26
N THR A 117 4.57 -4.12 5.43
CA THR A 117 3.84 -2.86 5.31
C THR A 117 2.62 -3.02 4.42
N ASN A 118 1.46 -2.53 4.86
CA ASN A 118 0.24 -2.42 4.07
C ASN A 118 -0.51 -1.11 4.34
N GLY A 119 -1.35 -0.70 3.42
CA GLY A 119 -1.91 0.64 3.36
C GLY A 119 -0.91 1.63 2.76
N PRO A 120 -1.00 2.93 2.99
CA PRO A 120 -1.78 3.61 4.03
C PRO A 120 -3.25 3.86 3.67
N ALA A 121 -4.02 4.33 4.67
CA ALA A 121 -5.36 4.88 4.49
C ALA A 121 -5.45 6.25 5.18
N PHE A 122 -5.94 7.27 4.49
CA PHE A 122 -5.82 8.66 4.92
C PHE A 122 -7.13 9.19 5.51
N LEU A 123 -7.03 9.79 6.70
CA LEU A 123 -8.06 10.66 7.25
C LEU A 123 -7.96 12.07 6.65
N ASN A 124 -6.72 12.58 6.52
CA ASN A 124 -6.41 13.84 5.86
C ASN A 124 -4.91 13.89 5.50
N LYS A 125 -4.44 15.03 4.98
CA LYS A 125 -3.04 15.22 4.54
C LYS A 125 -1.96 15.00 5.62
N HIS A 126 -2.34 14.98 6.93
CA HIS A 126 -1.39 14.82 8.02
C HIS A 126 -1.69 13.62 8.94
N ASN A 127 -2.88 13.02 8.83
CA ASN A 127 -3.30 11.91 9.68
C ASN A 127 -3.70 10.72 8.81
N PHE A 128 -3.12 9.57 9.09
CA PHE A 128 -3.37 8.36 8.33
C PHE A 128 -3.16 7.10 9.17
N TYR A 129 -3.65 5.98 8.66
CA TYR A 129 -3.41 4.65 9.19
C TYR A 129 -2.35 3.95 8.37
N HIS A 130 -1.52 3.13 9.03
CA HIS A 130 -0.51 2.28 8.38
C HIS A 130 -0.36 0.97 9.13
N THR A 131 -0.16 -0.12 8.39
CA THR A 131 -0.19 -1.48 8.94
C THR A 131 1.20 -2.10 9.00
N ASP A 132 1.48 -2.85 10.08
CA ASP A 132 2.44 -3.93 10.09
C ASP A 132 1.66 -5.26 10.18
N SER A 133 1.40 -5.87 9.04
CA SER A 133 0.55 -7.06 8.95
C SER A 133 1.07 -8.21 9.81
N ARG A 134 2.40 -8.45 9.82
CA ARG A 134 2.99 -9.52 10.61
C ARG A 134 2.82 -9.32 12.10
N ARG A 135 2.92 -8.08 12.60
CA ARG A 135 2.62 -7.74 14.00
C ARG A 135 1.12 -7.75 14.29
N ARG A 136 0.27 -7.81 13.27
CA ARG A 136 -1.19 -7.65 13.38
C ARG A 136 -1.61 -6.32 14.00
N ILE A 137 -0.89 -5.25 13.65
CA ILE A 137 -1.10 -3.92 14.20
C ILE A 137 -1.39 -2.93 13.09
N ILE A 138 -2.41 -2.11 13.31
CA ILE A 138 -2.67 -0.90 12.55
C ILE A 138 -2.30 0.27 13.44
N TYR A 139 -1.41 1.11 12.94
CA TYR A 139 -1.00 2.35 13.60
C TYR A 139 -1.83 3.52 13.09
N LYS A 140 -2.15 4.46 13.98
CA LYS A 140 -2.59 5.81 13.64
C LYS A 140 -1.39 6.73 13.75
N ILE A 141 -1.07 7.42 12.65
CA ILE A 141 0.14 8.24 12.52
C ILE A 141 -0.27 9.68 12.19
N LYS A 142 0.36 10.62 12.89
CA LYS A 142 0.27 12.06 12.60
C LYS A 142 1.66 12.58 12.24
N ILE A 143 1.74 13.35 11.16
CA ILE A 143 2.98 13.98 10.70
C ILE A 143 2.83 15.51 10.66
N ASN A 144 3.97 16.23 10.66
CA ASN A 144 4.02 17.65 10.36
C ASN A 144 4.24 17.91 8.85
N SER A 145 4.31 19.20 8.47
CA SER A 145 4.57 19.62 7.08
C SER A 145 5.98 19.25 6.57
N LYS A 146 6.91 18.93 7.47
CA LYS A 146 8.28 18.48 7.15
C LYS A 146 8.38 16.94 7.05
N PHE A 147 7.25 16.21 6.98
CA PHE A 147 7.18 14.75 6.93
C PHE A 147 7.74 14.03 8.17
N GLN A 148 7.83 14.70 9.31
CA GLN A 148 8.26 14.09 10.57
C GLN A 148 7.05 13.58 11.36
N ILE A 149 7.17 12.40 11.96
CA ILE A 149 6.13 11.85 12.83
C ILE A 149 6.05 12.66 14.11
N ILE A 150 4.87 13.26 14.37
CA ILE A 150 4.54 13.94 15.61
C ILE A 150 3.97 12.95 16.63
N LYS A 151 3.14 12.00 16.14
CA LYS A 151 2.51 10.98 16.97
C LYS A 151 2.34 9.68 16.20
N LYS A 152 2.66 8.58 16.84
CA LYS A 152 2.39 7.21 16.36
C LYS A 152 1.84 6.41 17.52
N SER A 153 0.66 5.84 17.36
CA SER A 153 0.01 5.00 18.37
C SER A 153 -0.60 3.76 17.73
N ILE A 154 -0.74 2.71 18.50
CA ILE A 154 -1.53 1.55 18.08
C ILE A 154 -3.00 1.99 18.01
N PHE A 155 -3.64 1.78 16.87
CA PHE A 155 -5.05 2.05 16.67
C PHE A 155 -5.88 0.77 16.84
N ILE A 156 -5.46 -0.32 16.19
CA ILE A 156 -6.09 -1.63 16.29
C ILE A 156 -5.01 -2.69 16.38
N LYS A 157 -5.25 -3.71 17.20
CA LYS A 157 -4.44 -4.92 17.27
C LYS A 157 -5.34 -6.12 16.97
N PHE A 158 -5.06 -6.84 15.88
CA PHE A 158 -5.81 -8.02 15.48
C PHE A 158 -5.43 -9.22 16.36
N SER A 159 -6.42 -10.01 16.70
CA SER A 159 -6.23 -11.34 17.29
C SER A 159 -5.70 -12.32 16.24
N ARG A 160 -5.17 -13.46 16.68
CA ARG A 160 -4.70 -14.52 15.76
C ARG A 160 -5.83 -15.08 14.87
N LYS A 161 -7.05 -15.11 15.39
CA LYS A 161 -8.24 -15.65 14.69
C LYS A 161 -8.72 -14.77 13.53
N GLU A 162 -8.41 -13.47 13.55
CA GLU A 162 -8.83 -12.51 12.54
C GLU A 162 -7.92 -12.49 11.29
N GLY A 163 -6.85 -13.32 11.26
CA GLY A 163 -5.86 -13.26 10.17
C GLY A 163 -4.89 -12.11 10.33
N PHE A 164 -4.56 -11.45 9.21
CA PHE A 164 -3.62 -10.33 9.18
C PHE A 164 -4.29 -9.12 8.53
N PRO A 165 -4.15 -7.91 9.12
CA PRO A 165 -4.61 -6.69 8.46
C PRO A 165 -3.77 -6.45 7.21
N ASP A 166 -4.44 -6.18 6.08
CA ASP A 166 -3.83 -5.99 4.77
C ASP A 166 -4.23 -4.61 4.20
N GLY A 167 -4.68 -4.52 2.96
CA GLY A 167 -5.11 -3.28 2.35
C GLY A 167 -6.24 -2.59 3.11
N MET A 168 -6.24 -1.27 3.07
CA MET A 168 -7.16 -0.43 3.85
C MET A 168 -7.64 0.77 3.05
N THR A 169 -8.83 1.26 3.40
CA THR A 169 -9.31 2.56 2.94
C THR A 169 -10.16 3.24 4.01
N VAL A 170 -10.29 4.57 3.92
CA VAL A 170 -11.19 5.36 4.78
C VAL A 170 -12.38 5.79 3.94
N ASP A 171 -13.59 5.64 4.47
CA ASP A 171 -14.81 6.10 3.82
C ASP A 171 -15.12 7.57 4.13
N VAL A 172 -16.21 8.09 3.56
CA VAL A 172 -16.63 9.50 3.72
C VAL A 172 -17.07 9.84 5.15
N ASN A 173 -17.34 8.83 5.99
CA ASN A 173 -17.69 8.97 7.40
C ASN A 173 -16.47 8.76 8.33
N ASP A 174 -15.26 8.77 7.77
CA ASP A 174 -13.99 8.52 8.47
C ASP A 174 -13.86 7.12 9.08
N ASN A 175 -14.67 6.14 8.64
CA ASN A 175 -14.51 4.76 9.07
C ASN A 175 -13.39 4.09 8.29
N LEU A 176 -12.59 3.29 9.00
CA LEU A 176 -11.50 2.53 8.42
C LEU A 176 -11.98 1.14 7.99
N TRP A 177 -11.91 0.85 6.69
CA TRP A 177 -12.17 -0.45 6.09
C TRP A 177 -10.87 -1.22 5.95
N VAL A 178 -10.82 -2.45 6.45
CA VAL A 178 -9.60 -3.27 6.52
C VAL A 178 -9.86 -4.65 5.94
N CYS A 179 -9.06 -5.04 4.96
CA CYS A 179 -9.04 -6.39 4.42
C CYS A 179 -8.29 -7.33 5.36
N HIS A 180 -8.78 -8.56 5.51
CA HIS A 180 -8.18 -9.59 6.35
C HIS A 180 -7.52 -10.67 5.48
N TYR A 181 -6.20 -10.61 5.31
CA TYR A 181 -5.46 -11.70 4.71
C TYR A 181 -5.51 -12.92 5.63
N ASN A 182 -5.87 -14.08 5.08
CA ASN A 182 -6.09 -15.31 5.83
C ASN A 182 -7.23 -15.23 6.89
N GLY A 183 -8.16 -14.26 6.71
CA GLY A 183 -9.30 -14.05 7.63
C GLY A 183 -10.66 -14.03 6.94
N ALA A 184 -10.72 -14.20 5.61
CA ALA A 184 -11.95 -14.31 4.80
C ALA A 184 -12.98 -13.20 5.06
N SER A 185 -12.55 -12.00 5.46
CA SER A 185 -13.46 -10.92 5.81
C SER A 185 -12.87 -9.52 5.54
N ILE A 186 -13.75 -8.54 5.55
CA ILE A 186 -13.44 -7.11 5.63
C ILE A 186 -14.11 -6.58 6.89
N SER A 187 -13.38 -5.87 7.74
CA SER A 187 -13.94 -5.21 8.93
C SER A 187 -13.94 -3.70 8.78
N VAL A 188 -14.92 -3.06 9.39
CA VAL A 188 -15.08 -1.60 9.43
C VAL A 188 -14.93 -1.13 10.86
N TYR A 189 -14.07 -0.14 11.07
CA TYR A 189 -13.79 0.44 12.38
C TYR A 189 -14.08 1.93 12.37
N ASN A 190 -14.73 2.42 13.43
CA ASN A 190 -14.94 3.85 13.62
C ASN A 190 -13.65 4.58 14.09
N LEU A 191 -13.72 5.91 14.23
CA LEU A 191 -12.56 6.74 14.68
C LEU A 191 -12.02 6.38 16.06
N LYS A 192 -12.81 5.66 16.91
CA LYS A 192 -12.40 5.18 18.24
C LYS A 192 -11.71 3.82 18.18
N GLY A 193 -11.68 3.15 17.01
CA GLY A 193 -11.14 1.81 16.83
C GLY A 193 -12.12 0.69 17.19
N SER A 194 -13.38 1.01 17.43
CA SER A 194 -14.42 0.00 17.65
C SER A 194 -14.87 -0.58 16.32
N LYS A 195 -14.91 -1.92 16.22
CA LYS A 195 -15.44 -2.62 15.05
C LYS A 195 -16.95 -2.42 15.00
N ILE A 196 -17.45 -1.77 13.93
CA ILE A 196 -18.87 -1.45 13.73
C ILE A 196 -19.54 -2.35 12.72
N HIS A 197 -18.76 -2.97 11.83
CA HIS A 197 -19.28 -3.89 10.81
C HIS A 197 -18.22 -4.90 10.39
N GLN A 198 -18.67 -6.07 9.88
CA GLN A 198 -17.81 -7.09 9.29
C GLN A 198 -18.54 -7.81 8.16
N ILE A 199 -17.88 -7.97 7.02
CA ILE A 199 -18.39 -8.65 5.84
C ILE A 199 -17.54 -9.90 5.63
N TYR A 200 -18.16 -11.07 5.60
CA TYR A 200 -17.49 -12.34 5.27
C TYR A 200 -17.52 -12.58 3.77
N LEU A 201 -16.43 -13.12 3.24
CA LEU A 201 -16.26 -13.37 1.82
C LEU A 201 -15.87 -14.85 1.59
N PRO A 202 -16.29 -15.46 0.45
CA PRO A 202 -16.05 -16.88 0.17
C PRO A 202 -14.60 -17.17 -0.25
N VAL A 203 -13.67 -16.24 -0.01
CA VAL A 203 -12.24 -16.37 -0.31
C VAL A 203 -11.42 -16.02 0.91
N LYS A 204 -10.36 -16.80 1.17
CA LYS A 204 -9.61 -16.71 2.41
C LYS A 204 -8.69 -15.48 2.48
N ASN A 205 -8.08 -15.11 1.37
CA ASN A 205 -7.06 -14.07 1.31
C ASN A 205 -7.64 -12.80 0.67
N ILE A 206 -8.12 -11.89 1.52
CA ILE A 206 -8.58 -10.58 1.09
C ILE A 206 -7.41 -9.61 1.24
N THR A 207 -6.99 -8.98 0.15
CA THR A 207 -5.77 -8.17 0.13
C THR A 207 -6.03 -6.67 -0.07
N ASN A 208 -7.02 -6.31 -0.92
CA ASN A 208 -7.31 -4.90 -1.23
C ASN A 208 -8.67 -4.79 -1.94
#